data_b6c93dfee0efeaba1a52afe870d7ffcf
#
_entry.id   b6c93dfee0efeaba1a52afe870d7ffcf
#
_cell.length_a   1.000
_cell.length_b   1.000
_cell.length_c   1.000
_cell.angle_alpha   90.00
_cell.angle_beta   90.00
_cell.angle_gamma   90.00
#
_symmetry.space_group_name_H-M   'P 1'
#
loop_
_entity.id
_entity.type
_entity.pdbx_description
1 polymer ?
#
loop_
_entity_poly.entity_id
_entity_poly.type
_entity_poly.pdbx_seq_one_letter_code
_entity_poly.pdbx_strand_id
1 'polypeptide(L)'
;MNRRFAEVLVVGTALVLSVASAHAGPCSNQIAQFEQAVRQSANNPGAGPMAPQSVGAQIDRQPTPGSVKQAERRAQAAFNAALARAKRLDARGDRASCMRALATAKGMYNL
;
A
#
# COMPACT_ATOMS: atom_id res chain seq x y z
N MET A 1 3.94 -31.98 -67.41
CA MET A 1 3.73 -32.40 -65.99
C MET A 1 4.13 -31.26 -65.10
N ASN A 2 3.16 -30.51 -64.66
CA ASN A 2 3.42 -29.30 -63.86
C ASN A 2 3.27 -29.61 -62.39
N ARG A 3 4.39 -29.76 -61.71
CA ARG A 3 4.43 -29.80 -60.24
C ARG A 3 4.35 -28.36 -59.73
N ARG A 4 3.17 -27.94 -59.34
CA ARG A 4 2.97 -26.71 -58.59
C ARG A 4 3.25 -27.00 -57.12
N PHE A 5 4.41 -26.53 -56.67
CA PHE A 5 4.72 -26.50 -55.24
C PHE A 5 3.85 -25.43 -54.60
N ALA A 6 2.91 -25.87 -53.79
CA ALA A 6 2.18 -24.97 -52.93
C ALA A 6 3.10 -24.57 -51.75
N GLU A 7 3.65 -23.37 -51.85
CA GLU A 7 4.33 -22.77 -50.68
C GLU A 7 3.29 -22.37 -49.68
N VAL A 8 3.22 -23.15 -48.61
CA VAL A 8 2.47 -22.79 -47.43
C VAL A 8 3.28 -21.75 -46.66
N LEU A 9 2.93 -20.49 -46.83
CA LEU A 9 3.41 -19.39 -46.00
C LEU A 9 2.80 -19.52 -44.61
N VAL A 10 3.56 -20.11 -43.71
CA VAL A 10 3.24 -20.07 -42.26
C VAL A 10 3.60 -18.68 -41.77
N VAL A 11 2.62 -17.79 -41.76
CA VAL A 11 2.74 -16.49 -41.10
C VAL A 11 2.69 -16.76 -39.57
N GLY A 12 3.86 -16.91 -38.99
CA GLY A 12 4.04 -16.96 -37.54
C GLY A 12 3.75 -15.59 -36.97
N THR A 13 2.53 -15.38 -36.48
CA THR A 13 2.21 -14.24 -35.63
C THR A 13 2.93 -14.42 -34.27
N ALA A 14 4.12 -13.81 -34.20
CA ALA A 14 4.79 -13.64 -32.90
C ALA A 14 3.92 -12.71 -32.03
N LEU A 15 3.14 -13.28 -31.12
CA LEU A 15 2.55 -12.55 -30.01
C LEU A 15 3.72 -12.06 -29.15
N VAL A 16 4.10 -10.82 -29.34
CA VAL A 16 4.97 -10.11 -28.41
C VAL A 16 4.12 -9.84 -27.18
N LEU A 17 4.16 -10.77 -26.21
CA LEU A 17 3.70 -10.47 -24.87
C LEU A 17 4.61 -9.37 -24.31
N SER A 18 4.17 -8.13 -24.44
CA SER A 18 4.74 -7.02 -23.71
C SER A 18 4.44 -7.28 -22.23
N VAL A 19 5.33 -7.99 -21.55
CA VAL A 19 5.38 -7.98 -20.09
C VAL A 19 5.70 -6.54 -19.73
N ALA A 20 4.64 -5.76 -19.45
CA ALA A 20 4.81 -4.52 -18.73
C ALA A 20 5.51 -4.90 -17.44
N SER A 21 6.82 -4.71 -17.40
CA SER A 21 7.58 -4.80 -16.16
C SER A 21 6.97 -3.76 -15.23
N ALA A 22 6.11 -4.21 -14.33
CA ALA A 22 5.71 -3.39 -13.21
C ALA A 22 7.02 -3.11 -12.46
N HIS A 23 7.61 -1.95 -12.71
CA HIS A 23 8.78 -1.52 -11.98
C HIS A 23 8.36 -1.38 -10.53
N ALA A 24 8.66 -2.42 -9.74
CA ALA A 24 8.59 -2.32 -8.30
C ALA A 24 9.51 -1.16 -7.90
N GLY A 25 8.96 -0.19 -7.19
CA GLY A 25 9.74 0.93 -6.71
C GLY A 25 10.76 0.50 -5.64
N PRO A 26 11.63 1.42 -5.22
CA PRO A 26 12.77 1.10 -4.35
C PRO A 26 12.36 0.67 -2.93
N CYS A 27 11.12 0.90 -2.51
CA CYS A 27 10.60 0.40 -1.22
C CYS A 27 9.28 -0.39 -1.33
N SER A 28 8.92 -0.86 -2.52
CA SER A 28 7.70 -1.62 -2.79
C SER A 28 7.59 -2.87 -1.92
N ASN A 29 8.68 -3.59 -1.72
CA ASN A 29 8.68 -4.81 -0.90
C ASN A 29 8.35 -4.50 0.56
N GLN A 30 8.89 -3.42 1.11
CA GLN A 30 8.62 -3.00 2.48
C GLN A 30 7.16 -2.55 2.66
N ILE A 31 6.61 -1.85 1.66
CA ILE A 31 5.20 -1.47 1.64
C ILE A 31 4.33 -2.74 1.62
N ALA A 32 4.62 -3.68 0.72
CA ALA A 32 3.85 -4.92 0.59
C ALA A 32 3.87 -5.77 1.87
N GLN A 33 5.03 -5.90 2.50
CA GLN A 33 5.16 -6.61 3.78
C GLN A 33 4.33 -5.94 4.88
N PHE A 34 4.36 -4.62 4.97
CA PHE A 34 3.58 -3.89 5.95
C PHE A 34 2.08 -4.02 5.69
N GLU A 35 1.62 -3.88 4.44
CA GLU A 35 0.22 -4.09 4.09
C GLU A 35 -0.25 -5.52 4.38
N GLN A 36 0.62 -6.50 4.18
CA GLN A 36 0.30 -7.89 4.55
C GLN A 36 0.15 -8.04 6.06
N ALA A 37 1.04 -7.46 6.85
CA ALA A 37 0.92 -7.48 8.31
C ALA A 37 -0.38 -6.79 8.80
N VAL A 38 -0.74 -5.66 8.19
CA VAL A 38 -2.02 -4.98 8.46
C VAL A 38 -3.21 -5.89 8.14
N ARG A 39 -3.21 -6.58 7.00
CA ARG A 39 -4.28 -7.53 6.65
C ARG A 39 -4.37 -8.71 7.60
N GLN A 40 -3.22 -9.24 8.02
CA GLN A 40 -3.19 -10.36 8.99
C GLN A 40 -3.68 -9.95 10.38
N SER A 41 -3.51 -8.70 10.76
CA SER A 41 -3.98 -8.16 12.03
C SER A 41 -5.45 -7.74 12.04
N ALA A 42 -6.17 -7.85 10.92
CA ALA A 42 -7.56 -7.37 10.80
C ALA A 42 -8.54 -7.99 11.80
N ASN A 43 -8.26 -9.20 12.27
CA ASN A 43 -9.06 -9.90 13.28
C ASN A 43 -8.57 -9.67 14.73
N ASN A 44 -7.52 -8.89 14.91
CA ASN A 44 -7.01 -8.54 16.22
C ASN A 44 -7.69 -7.24 16.71
N PRO A 45 -8.51 -7.29 17.77
CA PRO A 45 -9.20 -6.10 18.26
C PRO A 45 -8.25 -5.02 18.82
N GLY A 46 -7.01 -5.40 19.15
CA GLY A 46 -5.98 -4.46 19.59
C GLY A 46 -5.20 -3.81 18.45
N ALA A 47 -5.35 -4.30 17.23
CA ALA A 47 -4.66 -3.74 16.06
C ALA A 47 -5.47 -2.60 15.45
N GLY A 48 -4.77 -1.65 14.84
CA GLY A 48 -5.42 -0.57 14.11
C GLY A 48 -4.69 0.76 14.21
N PRO A 49 -5.15 1.77 13.47
CA PRO A 49 -4.63 3.11 13.55
C PRO A 49 -4.87 3.72 14.94
N MET A 50 -3.81 4.23 15.55
CA MET A 50 -3.87 4.86 16.88
C MET A 50 -4.00 6.37 16.73
N ALA A 51 -5.01 6.95 17.39
CA ALA A 51 -5.07 8.38 17.60
C ALA A 51 -4.02 8.78 18.65
N PRO A 52 -3.24 9.86 18.43
CA PRO A 52 -2.38 10.40 19.47
C PRO A 52 -3.25 10.79 20.69
N GLN A 53 -3.12 10.04 21.77
CA GLN A 53 -3.78 10.38 23.03
C GLN A 53 -2.79 11.14 23.90
N SER A 54 -2.95 12.46 23.99
CA SER A 54 -2.23 13.21 25.01
C SER A 54 -2.80 12.91 26.39
N VAL A 55 -1.93 12.69 27.37
CA VAL A 55 -2.33 12.44 28.78
C VAL A 55 -3.22 13.58 29.31
N GLY A 56 -2.99 14.82 28.88
CA GLY A 56 -3.82 15.96 29.21
C GLY A 56 -5.26 15.89 28.67
N ALA A 57 -5.45 15.31 27.48
CA ALA A 57 -6.79 15.12 26.92
C ALA A 57 -7.59 14.03 27.63
N GLN A 58 -6.93 13.10 28.32
CA GLN A 58 -7.57 12.04 29.10
C GLN A 58 -8.07 12.55 30.48
N ILE A 59 -7.47 13.60 31.02
CA ILE A 59 -7.77 14.12 32.33
C ILE A 59 -8.99 15.07 32.30
N ASP A 60 -9.16 15.85 31.22
CA ASP A 60 -10.17 16.91 31.15
C ASP A 60 -11.52 16.51 30.53
N ARG A 61 -11.61 15.34 29.87
CA ARG A 61 -12.88 14.92 29.24
C ARG A 61 -13.02 13.40 29.22
N GLN A 62 -14.10 12.96 29.83
CA GLN A 62 -14.54 11.58 29.67
C GLN A 62 -14.94 11.34 28.20
N PRO A 63 -14.28 10.42 27.45
CA PRO A 63 -14.57 10.21 26.05
C PRO A 63 -16.01 9.73 25.85
N THR A 64 -16.76 10.41 25.01
CA THR A 64 -18.07 9.93 24.58
C THR A 64 -17.91 8.92 23.43
N PRO A 65 -18.86 7.99 23.20
CA PRO A 65 -18.82 7.08 22.06
C PRO A 65 -18.67 7.80 20.72
N GLY A 66 -19.30 8.98 20.58
CA GLY A 66 -19.19 9.80 19.37
C GLY A 66 -17.80 10.40 19.18
N SER A 67 -17.16 10.88 20.26
CA SER A 67 -15.80 11.42 20.18
C SER A 67 -14.77 10.34 19.88
N VAL A 68 -14.95 9.13 20.41
CA VAL A 68 -14.10 7.97 20.11
C VAL A 68 -14.20 7.62 18.64
N LYS A 69 -15.40 7.46 18.08
CA LYS A 69 -15.59 7.18 16.65
C LYS A 69 -14.99 8.27 15.74
N GLN A 70 -15.08 9.52 16.15
CA GLN A 70 -14.47 10.61 15.40
C GLN A 70 -12.94 10.54 15.42
N ALA A 71 -12.34 10.21 16.57
CA ALA A 71 -10.91 10.01 16.71
C ALA A 71 -10.41 8.83 15.86
N GLU A 72 -11.14 7.71 15.86
CA GLU A 72 -10.84 6.54 15.02
C GLU A 72 -10.87 6.88 13.53
N ARG A 73 -11.90 7.60 13.07
CA ARG A 73 -11.97 8.03 11.65
C ARG A 73 -10.81 8.94 11.27
N ARG A 74 -10.41 9.85 12.15
CA ARG A 74 -9.26 10.74 11.92
C ARG A 74 -7.95 9.94 11.86
N ALA A 75 -7.76 9.00 12.77
CA ALA A 75 -6.60 8.14 12.80
C ALA A 75 -6.51 7.27 11.53
N GLN A 76 -7.63 6.70 11.10
CA GLN A 76 -7.70 5.92 9.87
C GLN A 76 -7.38 6.78 8.64
N ALA A 77 -7.91 7.99 8.56
CA ALA A 77 -7.63 8.90 7.45
C ALA A 77 -6.15 9.32 7.42
N ALA A 78 -5.56 9.62 8.57
CA ALA A 78 -4.15 9.97 8.67
C ALA A 78 -3.24 8.81 8.27
N PHE A 79 -3.54 7.60 8.71
CA PHE A 79 -2.84 6.38 8.33
C PHE A 79 -2.90 6.14 6.82
N ASN A 80 -4.10 6.20 6.24
CA ASN A 80 -4.29 6.01 4.80
C ASN A 80 -3.52 7.05 3.98
N ALA A 81 -3.49 8.30 4.43
CA ALA A 81 -2.74 9.38 3.78
C ALA A 81 -1.22 9.13 3.84
N ALA A 82 -0.70 8.68 4.98
CA ALA A 82 0.72 8.37 5.14
C ALA A 82 1.14 7.20 4.25
N LEU A 83 0.35 6.14 4.19
CA LEU A 83 0.61 4.98 3.34
C LEU A 83 0.53 5.35 1.85
N ALA A 84 -0.47 6.13 1.44
CA ALA A 84 -0.59 6.62 0.08
C ALA A 84 0.59 7.52 -0.32
N ARG A 85 1.12 8.33 0.60
CA ARG A 85 2.33 9.12 0.37
C ARG A 85 3.54 8.23 0.12
N ALA A 86 3.73 7.19 0.93
CA ALA A 86 4.81 6.22 0.73
C ALA A 86 4.75 5.59 -0.67
N LYS A 87 3.58 5.15 -1.09
CA LYS A 87 3.36 4.57 -2.44
C LYS A 87 3.67 5.55 -3.57
N ARG A 88 3.28 6.83 -3.43
CA ARG A 88 3.62 7.85 -4.43
C ARG A 88 5.11 8.11 -4.53
N LEU A 89 5.81 8.15 -3.41
CA LEU A 89 7.25 8.34 -3.37
C LEU A 89 7.99 7.13 -3.93
N ASP A 90 7.49 5.93 -3.67
CA ASP A 90 7.97 4.69 -4.26
C ASP A 90 7.86 4.71 -5.79
N ALA A 91 6.69 5.10 -6.31
CA ALA A 91 6.46 5.24 -7.76
C ALA A 91 7.38 6.28 -8.42
N ARG A 92 7.84 7.27 -7.67
CA ARG A 92 8.81 8.29 -8.14
C ARG A 92 10.27 7.83 -8.05
N GLY A 93 10.54 6.69 -7.45
CA GLY A 93 11.89 6.19 -7.23
C GLY A 93 12.63 6.86 -6.06
N ASP A 94 11.95 7.66 -5.24
CA ASP A 94 12.54 8.32 -4.06
C ASP A 94 12.53 7.39 -2.85
N ARG A 95 13.56 6.53 -2.77
CA ARG A 95 13.68 5.53 -1.71
C ARG A 95 13.73 6.16 -0.31
N ALA A 96 14.53 7.20 -0.13
CA ALA A 96 14.72 7.79 1.20
C ALA A 96 13.41 8.39 1.74
N SER A 97 12.69 9.14 0.92
CA SER A 97 11.41 9.72 1.29
C SER A 97 10.31 8.67 1.44
N CYS A 98 10.32 7.64 0.58
CA CYS A 98 9.41 6.50 0.71
C CYS A 98 9.58 5.79 2.05
N MET A 99 10.82 5.46 2.43
CA MET A 99 11.10 4.80 3.71
C MET A 99 10.69 5.65 4.91
N ARG A 100 10.89 6.97 4.86
CA ARG A 100 10.42 7.88 5.92
C ARG A 100 8.89 7.91 6.01
N ALA A 101 8.20 8.02 4.88
CA ALA A 101 6.74 8.00 4.85
C ALA A 101 6.16 6.67 5.34
N LEU A 102 6.81 5.56 4.98
CA LEU A 102 6.42 4.23 5.46
C LEU A 102 6.66 4.08 6.97
N ALA A 103 7.76 4.60 7.49
CA ALA A 103 8.02 4.62 8.93
C ALA A 103 6.96 5.43 9.69
N THR A 104 6.51 6.55 9.11
CA THR A 104 5.39 7.34 9.65
C THR A 104 4.11 6.50 9.70
N ALA A 105 3.76 5.83 8.60
CA ALA A 105 2.57 4.95 8.57
C ALA A 105 2.66 3.81 9.59
N LYS A 106 3.82 3.17 9.72
CA LYS A 106 4.05 2.11 10.72
C LYS A 106 3.89 2.63 12.16
N GLY A 107 4.34 3.84 12.43
CA GLY A 107 4.18 4.47 13.76
C GLY A 107 2.74 4.83 14.10
N MET A 108 1.86 4.95 13.09
CA MET A 108 0.43 5.23 13.26
C MET A 108 -0.42 3.99 13.46
N TYR A 109 0.13 2.80 13.23
CA TYR A 109 -0.64 1.55 13.25
C TYR A 109 -0.12 0.60 14.32
N ASN A 110 -1.02 0.13 15.17
CA ASN A 110 -0.72 -0.90 16.15
C ASN A 110 -0.98 -2.28 15.52
N LEU A 111 0.03 -3.12 15.51
CA LEU A 111 -0.03 -4.50 14.99
C LEU A 111 -0.16 -5.50 16.12
#